data_3ec092d33a0f15edd26a969a172ac263
#
_entry.id   3ec092d33a0f15edd26a969a172ac263
#
_cell.length_a   1.000
_cell.length_b   1.000
_cell.length_c   1.000
_cell.angle_alpha   90.00
_cell.angle_beta   90.00
_cell.angle_gamma   90.00
#
_symmetry.space_group_name_H-M   'P 1'
#
loop_
_entity.id
_entity.type
_entity.pdbx_description
1 polymer ?
#
loop_
_entity_poly.entity_id
_entity_poly.type
_entity_poly.pdbx_seq_one_letter_code
_entity_poly.pdbx_strand_id
1 'polypeptide(L)'
;MHQLTRRDFVQSAGLSILATACCKRSDAVAIQPAKSGVMLYSRPGTPTENPEPGLHPLGLGTGRDGFIYVPPTYTPLQASPLLVLMHGAGQSAREFTGGSLGEIFDKDAIVVVIPDSRSPTWDMIYGEWGPDVRFIDRALDLAFTRCRIDPNRIAVGGFSDGATYALSLGITNANLFHTILAFSPGFVQPAVKTGKPRIFIGHGRQDEILPIDLTSREIVAALKEKNYPVKFEEFDGNHTMTREEVSHAVDFFMGR
;
A
#
# COMPACT_ATOMS: atom_id res chain seq x y z
N MET A 1 -22.10 -20.11 -18.64
CA MET A 1 -21.42 -18.93 -18.08
C MET A 1 -22.21 -18.51 -16.84
N HIS A 2 -21.78 -18.99 -15.65
CA HIS A 2 -22.38 -18.56 -14.39
C HIS A 2 -21.52 -17.41 -13.86
N GLN A 3 -22.09 -16.22 -13.81
CA GLN A 3 -21.51 -15.10 -13.10
C GLN A 3 -21.62 -15.40 -11.59
N LEU A 4 -20.47 -15.55 -10.94
CA LEU A 4 -20.40 -15.59 -9.47
C LEU A 4 -20.87 -14.23 -8.94
N THR A 5 -21.91 -14.24 -8.13
CA THR A 5 -22.45 -13.01 -7.54
C THR A 5 -21.60 -12.60 -6.33
N ARG A 6 -21.60 -11.31 -5.99
CA ARG A 6 -20.87 -10.72 -4.86
C ARG A 6 -21.19 -11.37 -3.48
N ARG A 7 -22.31 -12.09 -3.36
CA ARG A 7 -22.69 -12.84 -2.16
C ARG A 7 -21.79 -14.04 -1.88
N ASP A 8 -21.25 -14.69 -2.91
CA ASP A 8 -20.44 -15.90 -2.75
C ASP A 8 -19.05 -15.59 -2.17
N PHE A 9 -18.55 -14.36 -2.37
CA PHE A 9 -17.26 -13.93 -1.83
C PHE A 9 -17.28 -13.66 -0.32
N VAL A 10 -18.41 -13.16 0.21
CA VAL A 10 -18.56 -12.84 1.64
C VAL A 10 -18.75 -14.10 2.49
N GLN A 11 -19.35 -15.18 1.91
CA GLN A 11 -19.61 -16.40 2.64
C GLN A 11 -18.39 -17.33 2.80
N SER A 12 -17.34 -17.18 1.99
CA SER A 12 -16.11 -17.98 2.12
C SER A 12 -15.10 -17.45 3.14
N ALA A 13 -15.27 -16.22 3.61
CA ALA A 13 -14.40 -15.60 4.62
C ALA A 13 -14.89 -15.73 6.07
N GLY A 14 -16.05 -16.36 6.28
CA GLY A 14 -16.66 -16.48 7.59
C GLY A 14 -17.04 -17.90 7.93
N LEU A 15 -16.16 -18.69 8.52
CA LEU A 15 -16.47 -19.65 9.58
C LEU A 15 -15.20 -20.39 10.03
N SER A 16 -14.74 -20.11 11.23
CA SER A 16 -14.32 -21.10 12.22
C SER A 16 -13.82 -20.38 13.47
N ILE A 17 -14.75 -20.01 14.33
CA ILE A 17 -14.46 -19.86 15.76
C ILE A 17 -15.31 -20.90 16.47
N LEU A 18 -14.71 -22.01 16.86
CA LEU A 18 -15.22 -22.89 17.90
C LEU A 18 -14.23 -22.89 19.04
N ALA A 19 -14.66 -22.29 20.14
CA ALA A 19 -13.97 -22.31 21.41
C ALA A 19 -13.95 -23.70 22.02
N THR A 20 -12.79 -24.15 22.48
CA THR A 20 -12.70 -25.09 23.59
C THR A 20 -11.50 -24.76 24.47
N ALA A 21 -11.73 -24.83 25.75
CA ALA A 21 -10.93 -24.30 26.84
C ALA A 21 -9.72 -25.15 27.20
N CYS A 22 -8.77 -24.45 27.85
CA CYS A 22 -7.89 -24.88 28.93
C CYS A 22 -6.81 -25.91 28.63
N CYS A 23 -5.56 -25.45 28.48
CA CYS A 23 -4.46 -25.96 29.30
C CYS A 23 -3.25 -25.04 29.23
N LYS A 24 -2.73 -24.62 30.40
CA LYS A 24 -1.49 -23.86 30.55
C LYS A 24 -0.31 -24.71 30.07
N ARG A 25 0.41 -24.23 29.05
CA ARG A 25 1.82 -24.52 28.84
C ARG A 25 2.52 -23.25 28.41
N SER A 26 3.54 -22.90 29.15
CA SER A 26 4.54 -21.89 28.77
C SER A 26 5.34 -22.44 27.60
N ASP A 27 4.95 -22.11 26.39
CA ASP A 27 5.74 -22.40 25.21
C ASP A 27 6.52 -21.15 24.85
N ALA A 28 7.83 -21.29 24.89
CA ALA A 28 8.75 -20.33 24.29
C ALA A 28 8.27 -20.03 22.87
N VAL A 29 8.05 -18.74 22.59
CA VAL A 29 7.69 -18.27 21.25
C VAL A 29 8.84 -18.64 20.34
N ALA A 30 8.70 -19.76 19.65
CA ALA A 30 9.58 -20.11 18.55
C ALA A 30 9.45 -19.01 17.51
N ILE A 31 10.50 -18.20 17.35
CA ILE A 31 10.63 -17.25 16.24
C ILE A 31 10.62 -18.10 14.98
N GLN A 32 9.46 -18.18 14.33
CA GLN A 32 9.40 -18.80 13.01
C GLN A 32 10.33 -18.02 12.08
N PRO A 33 11.17 -18.70 11.28
CA PRO A 33 12.00 -18.01 10.30
C PRO A 33 11.08 -17.18 9.41
N ALA A 34 11.42 -15.89 9.24
CA ALA A 34 10.68 -14.98 8.37
C ALA A 34 10.41 -15.68 7.04
N LYS A 35 9.13 -15.72 6.60
CA LYS A 35 8.78 -16.30 5.30
C LYS A 35 9.64 -15.62 4.24
N SER A 36 10.55 -16.37 3.60
CA SER A 36 11.37 -15.87 2.51
C SER A 36 10.44 -15.35 1.42
N GLY A 37 10.62 -14.10 0.99
CA GLY A 37 9.80 -13.50 -0.07
C GLY A 37 8.86 -12.37 0.37
N VAL A 38 8.86 -11.96 1.64
CA VAL A 38 8.05 -10.82 2.14
C VAL A 38 8.84 -9.52 2.29
N MET A 39 10.16 -9.59 2.26
CA MET A 39 11.04 -8.44 2.43
C MET A 39 11.37 -7.81 1.08
N LEU A 40 11.41 -6.48 1.07
CA LEU A 40 11.93 -5.67 -0.03
C LEU A 40 13.40 -5.38 0.24
N TYR A 41 14.23 -5.53 -0.79
CA TYR A 41 15.69 -5.41 -0.68
C TYR A 41 16.22 -4.16 -1.38
N SER A 42 15.52 -3.65 -2.40
CA SER A 42 15.90 -2.44 -3.13
C SER A 42 15.96 -1.23 -2.20
N ARG A 43 17.00 -0.41 -2.36
CA ARG A 43 17.24 0.78 -1.55
C ARG A 43 17.70 1.95 -2.43
N PRO A 44 17.33 3.21 -2.06
CA PRO A 44 17.82 4.38 -2.76
C PRO A 44 19.35 4.43 -2.82
N GLY A 45 19.86 4.77 -4.00
CA GLY A 45 21.28 4.97 -4.26
C GLY A 45 21.49 6.23 -5.09
N THR A 46 22.67 6.36 -5.68
CA THR A 46 22.93 7.39 -6.70
C THR A 46 22.28 6.93 -8.01
N PRO A 47 21.33 7.69 -8.59
CA PRO A 47 20.73 7.32 -9.86
C PRO A 47 21.78 7.31 -10.99
N THR A 48 21.62 6.40 -11.92
CA THR A 48 22.47 6.28 -13.11
C THR A 48 21.76 6.77 -14.38
N GLU A 49 20.48 7.06 -14.27
CA GLU A 49 19.63 7.61 -15.34
C GLU A 49 19.09 8.99 -14.92
N ASN A 50 18.53 9.70 -15.89
CA ASN A 50 17.80 10.95 -15.67
C ASN A 50 16.50 10.88 -16.48
N PRO A 51 15.38 10.51 -15.87
CA PRO A 51 14.15 10.31 -16.59
C PRO A 51 13.52 11.63 -17.02
N GLU A 52 12.86 11.64 -18.17
CA GLU A 52 11.99 12.74 -18.57
C GLU A 52 10.76 12.79 -17.66
N PRO A 53 10.21 14.00 -17.37
CA PRO A 53 8.95 14.13 -16.68
C PRO A 53 7.80 13.44 -17.41
N GLY A 54 6.82 12.94 -16.65
CA GLY A 54 5.61 12.31 -17.17
C GLY A 54 5.40 10.90 -16.69
N LEU A 55 4.45 10.22 -17.31
CA LEU A 55 4.05 8.84 -17.02
C LEU A 55 4.75 7.88 -17.95
N HIS A 56 5.53 6.96 -17.43
CA HIS A 56 6.27 5.96 -18.18
C HIS A 56 5.90 4.55 -17.74
N PRO A 57 5.80 3.56 -18.65
CA PRO A 57 5.65 2.17 -18.26
C PRO A 57 6.88 1.70 -17.47
N LEU A 58 6.70 0.79 -16.52
CA LEU A 58 7.82 0.18 -15.79
C LEU A 58 8.68 -0.67 -16.73
N GLY A 59 8.05 -1.38 -17.69
CA GLY A 59 8.77 -2.24 -18.64
C GLY A 59 9.32 -3.51 -18.00
N LEU A 60 8.73 -3.96 -16.89
CA LEU A 60 9.19 -5.10 -16.09
C LEU A 60 8.44 -6.39 -16.38
N GLY A 61 7.33 -6.32 -17.11
CA GLY A 61 6.47 -7.45 -17.41
C GLY A 61 5.82 -7.37 -18.79
N THR A 62 5.41 -8.51 -19.35
CA THR A 62 4.73 -8.61 -20.65
C THR A 62 3.21 -8.58 -20.56
N GLY A 63 2.63 -8.53 -19.38
CA GLY A 63 1.18 -8.50 -19.13
C GLY A 63 0.82 -7.36 -18.20
N ARG A 64 0.51 -7.71 -16.97
CA ARG A 64 0.33 -6.72 -15.91
C ARG A 64 1.70 -6.14 -15.55
N ASP A 65 1.88 -4.84 -15.75
CA ASP A 65 3.17 -4.14 -15.56
C ASP A 65 3.04 -3.00 -14.55
N GLY A 66 2.58 -1.86 -14.97
CA GLY A 66 2.45 -0.65 -14.15
C GLY A 66 3.20 0.54 -14.73
N PHE A 67 3.28 1.60 -13.93
CA PHE A 67 3.87 2.88 -14.36
C PHE A 67 4.76 3.47 -13.28
N ILE A 68 5.69 4.33 -13.73
CA ILE A 68 6.37 5.32 -12.90
C ILE A 68 5.95 6.72 -13.39
N TYR A 69 5.51 7.55 -12.46
CA TYR A 69 5.24 8.96 -12.72
C TYR A 69 6.38 9.81 -12.17
N VAL A 70 6.99 10.60 -13.04
CA VAL A 70 8.03 11.58 -12.70
C VAL A 70 7.40 12.97 -12.84
N PRO A 71 7.21 13.71 -11.73
CA PRO A 71 6.57 15.01 -11.81
C PRO A 71 7.40 16.03 -12.59
N PRO A 72 6.77 17.02 -13.25
CA PRO A 72 7.48 18.10 -13.96
C PRO A 72 8.40 18.93 -13.07
N THR A 73 8.15 18.92 -11.77
CA THR A 73 8.94 19.62 -10.75
C THR A 73 10.14 18.79 -10.24
N TYR A 74 10.27 17.54 -10.67
CA TYR A 74 11.42 16.71 -10.33
C TYR A 74 12.73 17.32 -10.88
N THR A 75 13.78 17.24 -10.08
CA THR A 75 15.14 17.57 -10.51
C THR A 75 16.15 16.60 -9.92
N PRO A 76 17.15 16.14 -10.68
CA PRO A 76 18.18 15.25 -10.16
C PRO A 76 19.12 15.92 -9.14
N LEU A 77 19.05 17.26 -8.99
CA LEU A 77 19.85 18.00 -8.03
C LEU A 77 19.32 17.87 -6.60
N GLN A 78 18.04 17.58 -6.43
CA GLN A 78 17.39 17.45 -5.14
C GLN A 78 16.75 16.07 -4.99
N ALA A 79 16.93 15.44 -3.82
CA ALA A 79 16.29 14.16 -3.54
C ALA A 79 14.77 14.33 -3.35
N SER A 80 13.99 13.56 -4.10
CA SER A 80 12.52 13.60 -4.14
C SER A 80 11.90 12.56 -3.22
N PRO A 81 10.70 12.82 -2.65
CA PRO A 81 9.90 11.78 -2.01
C PRO A 81 9.45 10.73 -3.03
N LEU A 82 9.19 9.50 -2.55
CA LEU A 82 8.64 8.43 -3.38
C LEU A 82 7.39 7.84 -2.74
N LEU A 83 6.36 7.60 -3.55
CA LEU A 83 5.15 6.88 -3.17
C LEU A 83 4.97 5.64 -4.06
N VAL A 84 4.80 4.46 -3.46
CA VAL A 84 4.27 3.29 -4.16
C VAL A 84 2.75 3.29 -3.97
N LEU A 85 1.97 3.35 -5.05
CA LEU A 85 0.50 3.46 -5.01
C LEU A 85 -0.16 2.24 -5.66
N MET A 86 -0.99 1.51 -4.90
CA MET A 86 -1.53 0.20 -5.25
C MET A 86 -3.05 0.25 -5.46
N HIS A 87 -3.51 -0.34 -6.58
CA HIS A 87 -4.91 -0.38 -7.02
C HIS A 87 -5.78 -1.35 -6.20
N GLY A 88 -7.09 -1.19 -6.27
CA GLY A 88 -8.09 -2.09 -5.68
C GLY A 88 -8.28 -3.41 -6.46
N ALA A 89 -9.12 -4.30 -5.91
CA ALA A 89 -9.47 -5.58 -6.53
C ALA A 89 -10.05 -5.42 -7.93
N GLY A 90 -9.59 -6.25 -8.87
CA GLY A 90 -10.07 -6.26 -10.25
C GLY A 90 -9.62 -5.06 -11.10
N GLN A 91 -8.85 -4.15 -10.52
CA GLN A 91 -8.32 -2.95 -11.17
C GLN A 91 -6.90 -3.16 -11.72
N SER A 92 -6.30 -2.07 -12.16
CA SER A 92 -4.91 -2.00 -12.63
C SER A 92 -4.30 -0.64 -12.29
N ALA A 93 -3.00 -0.49 -12.51
CA ALA A 93 -2.30 0.79 -12.37
C ALA A 93 -2.92 1.92 -13.21
N ARG A 94 -3.64 1.60 -14.28
CA ARG A 94 -4.32 2.57 -15.15
C ARG A 94 -5.36 3.42 -14.43
N GLU A 95 -5.95 2.92 -13.35
CA GLU A 95 -6.92 3.67 -12.53
C GLU A 95 -6.33 4.95 -11.94
N PHE A 96 -5.01 4.99 -11.74
CA PHE A 96 -4.28 6.13 -11.20
C PHE A 96 -3.55 6.98 -12.26
N THR A 97 -3.68 6.64 -13.56
CA THR A 97 -2.97 7.36 -14.64
C THR A 97 -3.76 8.50 -15.25
N GLY A 98 -5.04 8.64 -14.87
CA GLY A 98 -5.95 9.68 -15.33
C GLY A 98 -6.21 10.75 -14.28
N GLY A 99 -6.61 11.94 -14.74
CA GLY A 99 -7.15 12.99 -13.89
C GLY A 99 -6.13 13.81 -13.11
N SER A 100 -6.63 14.46 -12.07
CA SER A 100 -5.95 15.52 -11.31
C SER A 100 -5.00 15.03 -10.22
N LEU A 101 -4.71 13.73 -10.12
CA LEU A 101 -3.78 13.22 -9.10
C LEU A 101 -2.35 13.70 -9.34
N GLY A 102 -1.92 13.84 -10.61
CA GLY A 102 -0.61 14.39 -10.96
C GLY A 102 -0.34 15.74 -10.29
N GLU A 103 -1.30 16.66 -10.33
CA GLU A 103 -1.16 17.98 -9.72
C GLU A 103 -0.89 17.95 -8.20
N ILE A 104 -1.42 16.92 -7.49
CA ILE A 104 -1.16 16.76 -6.05
C ILE A 104 0.30 16.36 -5.82
N PHE A 105 0.84 15.49 -6.66
CA PHE A 105 2.21 14.99 -6.54
C PHE A 105 3.25 15.99 -7.06
N ASP A 106 2.90 16.80 -8.07
CA ASP A 106 3.78 17.80 -8.69
C ASP A 106 4.26 18.84 -7.70
N LYS A 107 3.37 19.29 -6.82
CA LYS A 107 3.68 20.35 -5.83
C LYS A 107 4.91 20.05 -4.98
N ASP A 108 5.12 18.78 -4.62
CA ASP A 108 6.18 18.33 -3.73
C ASP A 108 7.22 17.45 -4.45
N ALA A 109 7.19 17.42 -5.77
CA ALA A 109 8.05 16.60 -6.62
C ALA A 109 8.02 15.10 -6.23
N ILE A 110 6.85 14.55 -5.88
CA ILE A 110 6.71 13.16 -5.45
C ILE A 110 6.77 12.24 -6.66
N VAL A 111 7.79 11.42 -6.74
CA VAL A 111 7.87 10.33 -7.73
C VAL A 111 6.89 9.22 -7.30
N VAL A 112 6.04 8.74 -8.23
CA VAL A 112 5.04 7.72 -7.92
C VAL A 112 5.29 6.45 -8.72
N VAL A 113 5.45 5.33 -8.04
CA VAL A 113 5.49 3.98 -8.63
C VAL A 113 4.10 3.37 -8.49
N ILE A 114 3.50 2.98 -9.60
CA ILE A 114 2.15 2.44 -9.67
C ILE A 114 2.23 1.03 -10.26
N PRO A 115 2.53 0.00 -9.44
CA PRO A 115 2.64 -1.37 -9.94
C PRO A 115 1.26 -1.98 -10.18
N ASP A 116 1.17 -2.87 -11.15
CA ASP A 116 0.05 -3.83 -11.24
C ASP A 116 0.29 -5.00 -10.28
N SER A 117 -0.76 -5.54 -9.68
CA SER A 117 -0.73 -6.87 -9.05
C SER A 117 -0.52 -7.97 -10.11
N ARG A 118 0.06 -9.09 -9.72
CA ARG A 118 0.31 -10.21 -10.65
C ARG A 118 -0.94 -11.02 -10.99
N SER A 119 -2.03 -10.79 -10.24
CA SER A 119 -3.35 -11.39 -10.39
C SER A 119 -4.42 -10.28 -10.37
N PRO A 120 -5.73 -10.58 -10.43
CA PRO A 120 -6.77 -9.56 -10.31
C PRO A 120 -6.72 -8.73 -9.02
N THR A 121 -6.13 -9.28 -7.95
CA THR A 121 -5.75 -8.55 -6.74
C THR A 121 -4.39 -9.03 -6.22
N TRP A 122 -3.93 -8.48 -5.10
CA TRP A 122 -2.62 -8.70 -4.50
C TRP A 122 -2.52 -10.07 -3.84
N ASP A 123 -1.37 -10.73 -3.95
CA ASP A 123 -1.15 -12.12 -3.51
C ASP A 123 -1.47 -12.38 -2.04
N MET A 124 -1.16 -11.44 -1.15
CA MET A 124 -1.46 -11.55 0.29
C MET A 124 -2.97 -11.62 0.57
N ILE A 125 -3.82 -11.03 -0.27
CA ILE A 125 -5.29 -11.13 -0.13
C ILE A 125 -5.76 -12.59 -0.22
N TYR A 126 -5.03 -13.41 -0.97
CA TYR A 126 -5.24 -14.87 -1.05
C TYR A 126 -4.47 -15.65 0.03
N GLY A 127 -3.82 -14.96 0.97
CA GLY A 127 -3.06 -15.58 2.07
C GLY A 127 -1.62 -15.95 1.74
N GLU A 128 -1.12 -15.54 0.58
CA GLU A 128 0.24 -15.84 0.12
C GLU A 128 1.04 -14.55 -0.09
N TRP A 129 2.36 -14.63 0.13
CA TRP A 129 3.29 -13.55 -0.14
C TRP A 129 4.32 -14.04 -1.17
N GLY A 130 4.65 -13.22 -2.15
CA GLY A 130 5.77 -13.55 -3.01
C GLY A 130 5.79 -12.87 -4.38
N PRO A 131 4.95 -13.22 -5.36
CA PRO A 131 5.01 -12.66 -6.70
C PRO A 131 4.91 -11.14 -6.74
N ASP A 132 3.96 -10.54 -6.01
CA ASP A 132 3.76 -9.10 -5.97
C ASP A 132 4.90 -8.39 -5.22
N VAL A 133 5.35 -8.94 -4.10
CA VAL A 133 6.51 -8.39 -3.38
C VAL A 133 7.75 -8.31 -4.28
N ARG A 134 8.04 -9.39 -5.02
CA ARG A 134 9.19 -9.40 -5.94
C ARG A 134 9.04 -8.40 -7.09
N PHE A 135 7.81 -8.21 -7.57
CA PHE A 135 7.55 -7.23 -8.62
C PHE A 135 7.72 -5.79 -8.10
N ILE A 136 7.17 -5.50 -6.92
CA ILE A 136 7.32 -4.19 -6.25
C ILE A 136 8.80 -3.91 -5.97
N ASP A 137 9.58 -4.90 -5.53
CA ASP A 137 11.03 -4.73 -5.29
C ASP A 137 11.77 -4.34 -6.58
N ARG A 138 11.47 -4.99 -7.71
CA ARG A 138 12.02 -4.62 -9.02
C ARG A 138 11.57 -3.24 -9.49
N ALA A 139 10.31 -2.87 -9.22
CA ALA A 139 9.80 -1.53 -9.56
C ALA A 139 10.48 -0.43 -8.72
N LEU A 140 10.78 -0.72 -7.46
CA LEU A 140 11.56 0.17 -6.60
C LEU A 140 13.01 0.29 -7.08
N ASP A 141 13.67 -0.82 -7.45
CA ASP A 141 15.03 -0.81 -8.00
C ASP A 141 15.12 0.08 -9.25
N LEU A 142 14.13 -0.06 -10.14
CA LEU A 142 14.03 0.79 -11.33
C LEU A 142 13.84 2.28 -10.96
N ALA A 143 12.98 2.58 -10.00
CA ALA A 143 12.78 3.96 -9.54
C ALA A 143 14.05 4.56 -8.92
N PHE A 144 14.80 3.78 -8.13
CA PHE A 144 16.05 4.20 -7.51
C PHE A 144 17.19 4.34 -8.51
N THR A 145 17.18 3.56 -9.60
CA THR A 145 18.13 3.70 -10.72
C THR A 145 17.86 4.97 -11.52
N ARG A 146 16.59 5.34 -11.69
CA ARG A 146 16.17 6.50 -12.51
C ARG A 146 16.15 7.80 -11.74
N CYS A 147 15.67 7.78 -10.50
CA CYS A 147 15.36 9.00 -9.75
C CYS A 147 16.18 9.11 -8.47
N ARG A 148 16.60 10.33 -8.16
CA ARG A 148 17.22 10.63 -6.86
C ARG A 148 16.14 10.69 -5.79
N ILE A 149 16.02 9.65 -4.99
CA ILE A 149 15.00 9.50 -3.94
C ILE A 149 15.58 9.81 -2.56
N ASP A 150 14.81 10.53 -1.74
CA ASP A 150 15.12 10.75 -0.33
C ASP A 150 14.80 9.48 0.47
N PRO A 151 15.80 8.79 1.05
CA PRO A 151 15.58 7.55 1.79
C PRO A 151 14.68 7.72 3.02
N ASN A 152 14.53 8.95 3.54
CA ASN A 152 13.66 9.24 4.69
C ASN A 152 12.22 9.58 4.29
N ARG A 153 11.94 9.73 3.01
CA ARG A 153 10.63 10.09 2.46
C ARG A 153 10.15 9.09 1.43
N ILE A 154 9.98 7.83 1.87
CA ILE A 154 9.42 6.75 1.07
C ILE A 154 8.14 6.29 1.74
N ALA A 155 7.04 6.32 0.98
CA ALA A 155 5.72 5.89 1.40
C ALA A 155 5.20 4.75 0.53
N VAL A 156 4.29 3.96 1.11
CA VAL A 156 3.46 3.00 0.41
C VAL A 156 2.00 3.32 0.69
N GLY A 157 1.17 3.24 -0.34
CA GLY A 157 -0.26 3.51 -0.20
C GLY A 157 -1.09 2.71 -1.20
N GLY A 158 -2.40 2.81 -1.07
CA GLY A 158 -3.32 2.16 -2.00
C GLY A 158 -4.77 2.32 -1.60
N PHE A 159 -5.64 1.81 -2.46
CA PHE A 159 -7.08 1.83 -2.30
C PHE A 159 -7.64 0.41 -2.15
N SER A 160 -8.62 0.21 -1.24
CA SER A 160 -9.33 -1.07 -1.07
C SER A 160 -8.36 -2.23 -0.78
N ASP A 161 -8.30 -3.26 -1.62
CA ASP A 161 -7.30 -4.35 -1.50
C ASP A 161 -5.87 -3.82 -1.55
N GLY A 162 -5.59 -2.78 -2.36
CA GLY A 162 -4.29 -2.11 -2.39
C GLY A 162 -3.95 -1.43 -1.06
N ALA A 163 -4.95 -0.87 -0.36
CA ALA A 163 -4.76 -0.29 0.97
C ALA A 163 -4.48 -1.37 2.03
N THR A 164 -5.19 -2.48 1.96
CA THR A 164 -4.99 -3.67 2.79
C THR A 164 -3.57 -4.22 2.62
N TYR A 165 -3.12 -4.32 1.37
CA TYR A 165 -1.77 -4.74 1.03
C TYR A 165 -0.72 -3.72 1.49
N ALA A 166 -0.97 -2.41 1.28
CA ALA A 166 -0.08 -1.33 1.72
C ALA A 166 0.16 -1.33 3.23
N LEU A 167 -0.90 -1.48 4.03
CA LEU A 167 -0.78 -1.60 5.49
C LEU A 167 0.10 -2.78 5.88
N SER A 168 -0.15 -3.93 5.28
CA SER A 168 0.52 -5.19 5.61
C SER A 168 1.99 -5.18 5.16
N LEU A 169 2.26 -4.76 3.91
CA LEU A 169 3.59 -4.64 3.33
C LEU A 169 4.42 -3.54 4.01
N GLY A 170 3.80 -2.38 4.28
CA GLY A 170 4.46 -1.24 4.89
C GLY A 170 4.91 -1.50 6.33
N ILE A 171 4.09 -2.18 7.15
CA ILE A 171 4.50 -2.61 8.49
C ILE A 171 5.59 -3.69 8.43
N THR A 172 5.50 -4.59 7.44
CA THR A 172 6.50 -5.64 7.20
C THR A 172 7.85 -5.06 6.78
N ASN A 173 7.85 -3.94 6.05
CA ASN A 173 9.04 -3.28 5.51
C ASN A 173 9.18 -1.83 6.04
N ALA A 174 8.95 -1.61 7.33
CA ALA A 174 9.03 -0.29 7.96
C ALA A 174 10.46 0.30 8.00
N ASN A 175 11.47 -0.50 7.69
CA ASN A 175 12.84 -0.06 7.45
C ASN A 175 13.04 0.60 6.08
N LEU A 176 12.05 0.53 5.20
CA LEU A 176 11.99 1.22 3.89
C LEU A 176 10.86 2.24 3.88
N PHE A 177 9.65 1.84 4.27
CA PHE A 177 8.48 2.69 4.25
C PHE A 177 8.28 3.40 5.59
N HIS A 178 8.52 4.70 5.63
CA HIS A 178 8.34 5.54 6.81
C HIS A 178 6.91 6.03 6.99
N THR A 179 6.11 5.96 5.92
CA THR A 179 4.70 6.38 5.91
C THR A 179 3.85 5.39 5.10
N ILE A 180 2.64 5.13 5.58
CA ILE A 180 1.63 4.32 4.91
C ILE A 180 0.39 5.18 4.70
N LEU A 181 -0.19 5.14 3.48
CA LEU A 181 -1.39 5.87 3.09
C LEU A 181 -2.46 4.87 2.65
N ALA A 182 -3.42 4.56 3.51
CA ALA A 182 -4.41 3.52 3.27
C ALA A 182 -5.81 4.12 3.08
N PHE A 183 -6.41 3.91 1.91
CA PHE A 183 -7.74 4.41 1.55
C PHE A 183 -8.73 3.24 1.50
N SER A 184 -9.69 3.22 2.41
CA SER A 184 -10.70 2.15 2.59
C SER A 184 -10.09 0.75 2.70
N PRO A 185 -9.17 0.47 3.65
CA PRO A 185 -8.60 -0.86 3.84
C PRO A 185 -9.60 -1.84 4.46
N GLY A 186 -9.49 -3.14 4.10
CA GLY A 186 -10.31 -4.20 4.67
C GLY A 186 -9.75 -4.81 5.96
N PHE A 187 -8.43 -5.01 6.03
CA PHE A 187 -7.75 -5.59 7.20
C PHE A 187 -6.25 -5.24 7.21
N VAL A 188 -5.54 -5.69 8.24
CA VAL A 188 -4.08 -5.56 8.35
C VAL A 188 -3.45 -6.86 8.82
N GLN A 189 -2.53 -7.42 8.03
CA GLN A 189 -1.88 -8.70 8.30
C GLN A 189 -0.39 -8.68 7.91
N PRO A 190 0.47 -7.99 8.67
CA PRO A 190 1.90 -7.97 8.39
C PRO A 190 2.52 -9.35 8.63
N ALA A 191 3.43 -9.77 7.76
CA ALA A 191 4.15 -11.03 7.90
C ALA A 191 5.13 -10.99 9.07
N VAL A 192 5.79 -9.86 9.25
CA VAL A 192 6.65 -9.53 10.39
C VAL A 192 6.47 -8.04 10.71
N LYS A 193 6.96 -7.57 11.87
CA LYS A 193 6.92 -6.16 12.26
C LYS A 193 8.36 -5.66 12.39
N THR A 194 8.78 -4.78 11.47
CA THR A 194 10.15 -4.25 11.44
C THR A 194 10.26 -2.84 12.01
N GLY A 195 9.14 -2.21 12.34
CA GLY A 195 9.10 -0.84 12.88
C GLY A 195 7.69 -0.33 13.07
N LYS A 196 7.58 0.98 13.30
CA LYS A 196 6.31 1.69 13.47
C LYS A 196 6.24 2.89 12.51
N PRO A 197 5.90 2.66 11.24
CA PRO A 197 5.72 3.75 10.28
C PRO A 197 4.55 4.65 10.71
N ARG A 198 4.54 5.88 10.23
CA ARG A 198 3.38 6.77 10.35
C ARG A 198 2.28 6.25 9.42
N ILE A 199 1.03 6.22 9.89
CA ILE A 199 -0.07 5.63 9.12
C ILE A 199 -1.19 6.66 8.99
N PHE A 200 -1.59 6.95 7.75
CA PHE A 200 -2.83 7.64 7.41
C PHE A 200 -3.85 6.61 6.96
N ILE A 201 -5.06 6.67 7.50
CA ILE A 201 -6.20 5.87 7.05
C ILE A 201 -7.34 6.82 6.74
N GLY A 202 -7.87 6.76 5.52
CA GLY A 202 -9.06 7.47 5.10
C GLY A 202 -10.18 6.49 4.75
N HIS A 203 -11.46 6.80 5.07
CA HIS A 203 -12.58 5.89 4.80
C HIS A 203 -13.93 6.62 4.71
N GLY A 204 -14.73 6.25 3.71
CA GLY A 204 -16.10 6.76 3.56
C GLY A 204 -17.07 6.16 4.59
N ARG A 205 -17.88 6.99 5.26
CA ARG A 205 -18.85 6.52 6.28
C ARG A 205 -19.97 5.66 5.72
N GLN A 206 -20.30 5.83 4.43
CA GLN A 206 -21.33 5.06 3.73
C GLN A 206 -20.74 3.94 2.86
N ASP A 207 -19.52 3.46 3.16
CA ASP A 207 -18.90 2.37 2.44
C ASP A 207 -19.69 1.06 2.66
N GLU A 208 -20.39 0.60 1.60
CA GLU A 208 -21.17 -0.64 1.61
C GLU A 208 -20.34 -1.86 1.17
N ILE A 209 -19.16 -1.66 0.61
CA ILE A 209 -18.26 -2.73 0.16
C ILE A 209 -17.41 -3.23 1.32
N LEU A 210 -16.80 -2.29 2.05
CA LEU A 210 -16.00 -2.53 3.25
C LEU A 210 -16.53 -1.65 4.39
N PRO A 211 -17.62 -2.05 5.08
CA PRO A 211 -18.24 -1.24 6.11
C PRO A 211 -17.23 -0.74 7.15
N ILE A 212 -17.18 0.57 7.34
CA ILE A 212 -16.16 1.26 8.14
C ILE A 212 -16.08 0.73 9.59
N ASP A 213 -17.21 0.36 10.19
CA ASP A 213 -17.29 -0.18 11.54
C ASP A 213 -16.60 -1.55 11.69
N LEU A 214 -16.61 -2.34 10.61
CA LEU A 214 -16.03 -3.69 10.59
C LEU A 214 -14.60 -3.72 10.05
N THR A 215 -14.08 -2.58 9.61
CA THR A 215 -12.78 -2.49 8.93
C THR A 215 -11.92 -1.37 9.53
N SER A 216 -11.94 -0.16 9.00
CA SER A 216 -11.00 0.90 9.39
C SER A 216 -11.09 1.29 10.87
N ARG A 217 -12.27 1.33 11.48
CA ARG A 217 -12.40 1.65 12.92
C ARG A 217 -11.73 0.58 13.79
N GLU A 218 -11.90 -0.70 13.46
CA GLU A 218 -11.24 -1.80 14.15
C GLU A 218 -9.71 -1.81 13.91
N ILE A 219 -9.29 -1.58 12.65
CA ILE A 219 -7.87 -1.47 12.28
C ILE A 219 -7.20 -0.34 13.07
N VAL A 220 -7.82 0.84 13.12
CA VAL A 220 -7.31 2.01 13.83
C VAL A 220 -7.20 1.74 15.33
N ALA A 221 -8.22 1.13 15.94
CA ALA A 221 -8.20 0.76 17.35
C ALA A 221 -7.04 -0.20 17.65
N ALA A 222 -6.89 -1.26 16.85
CA ALA A 222 -5.82 -2.25 17.01
C ALA A 222 -4.41 -1.66 16.79
N LEU A 223 -4.24 -0.73 15.85
CA LEU A 223 -2.96 -0.06 15.60
C LEU A 223 -2.60 0.91 16.74
N LYS A 224 -3.57 1.69 17.23
CA LYS A 224 -3.38 2.61 18.37
C LYS A 224 -3.04 1.86 19.65
N GLU A 225 -3.70 0.74 19.94
CA GLU A 225 -3.37 -0.14 21.08
C GLU A 225 -1.89 -0.58 21.04
N LYS A 226 -1.35 -0.81 19.84
CA LYS A 226 0.06 -1.18 19.62
C LYS A 226 1.00 0.04 19.49
N ASN A 227 0.49 1.24 19.80
CA ASN A 227 1.22 2.51 19.74
C ASN A 227 1.81 2.84 18.35
N TYR A 228 1.08 2.54 17.27
CA TYR A 228 1.39 3.09 15.96
C TYR A 228 0.92 4.56 15.88
N PRO A 229 1.68 5.46 15.26
CA PRO A 229 1.22 6.83 15.01
C PRO A 229 0.22 6.83 13.85
N VAL A 230 -1.09 6.86 14.18
CA VAL A 230 -2.20 6.78 13.21
C VAL A 230 -2.96 8.09 13.18
N LYS A 231 -3.10 8.68 11.98
CA LYS A 231 -4.10 9.70 11.62
C LYS A 231 -5.24 8.99 10.91
N PHE A 232 -6.46 9.16 11.40
CA PHE A 232 -7.67 8.58 10.82
C PHE A 232 -8.62 9.68 10.40
N GLU A 233 -9.06 9.65 9.15
CA GLU A 233 -10.04 10.58 8.59
C GLU A 233 -11.23 9.82 8.01
N GLU A 234 -12.42 10.20 8.43
CA GLU A 234 -13.69 9.71 7.90
C GLU A 234 -14.32 10.81 7.07
N PHE A 235 -14.85 10.47 5.90
CA PHE A 235 -15.57 11.42 5.06
C PHE A 235 -16.97 10.92 4.72
N ASP A 236 -17.85 11.85 4.29
CA ASP A 236 -19.18 11.51 3.83
C ASP A 236 -19.12 11.02 2.38
N GLY A 237 -19.10 9.70 2.23
CA GLY A 237 -18.96 9.02 0.95
C GLY A 237 -18.99 7.51 1.08
N ASN A 238 -19.09 6.85 -0.05
CA ASN A 238 -19.08 5.39 -0.18
C ASN A 238 -17.67 4.85 -0.43
N HIS A 239 -17.54 3.63 -1.02
CA HIS A 239 -16.26 3.00 -1.32
C HIS A 239 -15.52 3.72 -2.46
N THR A 240 -14.80 4.78 -2.12
CA THR A 240 -14.09 5.63 -3.06
C THR A 240 -12.86 6.27 -2.41
N MET A 241 -11.99 6.84 -3.24
CA MET A 241 -10.87 7.68 -2.85
C MET A 241 -11.08 9.07 -3.45
N THR A 242 -11.28 10.07 -2.60
CA THR A 242 -11.55 11.45 -3.04
C THR A 242 -10.23 12.21 -3.26
N ARG A 243 -10.27 13.23 -4.13
CA ARG A 243 -9.12 14.13 -4.33
C ARG A 243 -8.71 14.83 -3.02
N GLU A 244 -9.69 15.26 -2.22
CA GLU A 244 -9.45 15.95 -0.94
C GLU A 244 -8.71 15.04 0.04
N GLU A 245 -9.18 13.81 0.19
CA GLU A 245 -8.57 12.79 1.05
C GLU A 245 -7.12 12.47 0.62
N VAL A 246 -6.88 12.34 -0.70
CA VAL A 246 -5.52 12.15 -1.23
C VAL A 246 -4.64 13.35 -0.92
N SER A 247 -5.16 14.58 -1.02
CA SER A 247 -4.41 15.79 -0.66
C SER A 247 -4.02 15.81 0.82
N HIS A 248 -4.94 15.46 1.72
CA HIS A 248 -4.68 15.35 3.16
C HIS A 248 -3.66 14.24 3.49
N ALA A 249 -3.73 13.11 2.78
CA ALA A 249 -2.77 12.02 2.93
C ALA A 249 -1.36 12.45 2.48
N VAL A 250 -1.26 13.21 1.37
CA VAL A 250 0.01 13.75 0.90
C VAL A 250 0.56 14.80 1.87
N ASP A 251 -0.27 15.70 2.42
CA ASP A 251 0.15 16.64 3.45
C ASP A 251 0.66 15.91 4.70
N PHE A 252 -0.02 14.84 5.12
CA PHE A 252 0.45 13.97 6.20
C PHE A 252 1.80 13.32 5.85
N PHE A 253 1.96 12.81 4.62
CA PHE A 253 3.23 12.22 4.16
C PHE A 253 4.36 13.25 4.21
N MET A 254 4.11 14.47 3.77
CA MET A 254 5.08 15.57 3.74
C MET A 254 5.32 16.21 5.13
N GLY A 255 4.54 15.84 6.15
CA GLY A 255 4.69 16.34 7.52
C GLY A 255 4.02 17.68 7.78
N ARG A 256 2.99 17.99 7.01
CA ARG A 256 2.13 19.17 7.16
C ARG A 256 0.82 18.84 7.85
#